data_2d80e6c32ae2edeb0e75e705877042c3
#
_entry.id   2d80e6c32ae2edeb0e75e705877042c3
#
_cell.length_a   1.000
_cell.length_b   1.000
_cell.length_c   1.000
_cell.angle_alpha   90.00
_cell.angle_beta   90.00
_cell.angle_gamma   90.00
#
_symmetry.space_group_name_H-M   'P 1'
#
loop_
_entity.id
_entity.type
_entity.pdbx_description
1 polymer ?
#
loop_
_entity_poly.entity_id
_entity_poly.type
_entity_poly.pdbx_seq_one_letter_code
_entity_poly.pdbx_strand_id
1 'polypeptide(L)'
;MSHSFPRLLGDVGGTNARFGWQATADSGIEHVLVLPCAAHETLEAAIRTYLELKNLPMPREGALGIANPITGDEIRMTNHHWSFSISEMQRNLGLDRLNVINDFTALALALPSIPSGHLVQIGGSVAIPFAPKALVGAGTGLGVSGLLPTDANDHWVAIAGEGGHVTLAAQNDTEYRVIELIRQRYGHVSRSEERRVG
;
A
#
# COMPACT_ATOMS: atom_id res chain seq x y z
N MET A 1 23.18 2.90 5.54
CA MET A 1 22.52 3.98 6.33
C MET A 1 22.08 3.34 7.63
N SER A 2 22.43 3.92 8.80
CA SER A 2 21.95 3.39 10.08
C SER A 2 20.45 3.67 10.18
N HIS A 3 19.70 2.64 10.46
CA HIS A 3 18.26 2.77 10.72
C HIS A 3 18.04 3.19 12.17
N SER A 4 17.19 4.20 12.37
CA SER A 4 16.86 4.70 13.71
C SER A 4 15.56 4.09 14.21
N PHE A 5 15.50 3.82 15.51
CA PHE A 5 14.32 3.31 16.20
C PHE A 5 13.93 4.26 17.35
N PRO A 6 12.73 4.23 17.85
CA PRO A 6 11.60 3.38 17.40
C PRO A 6 10.99 3.86 16.07
N ARG A 7 10.21 2.97 15.42
CA ARG A 7 9.54 3.22 14.15
C ARG A 7 8.03 3.14 14.26
N LEU A 8 7.36 4.07 13.58
CA LEU A 8 5.94 3.99 13.26
C LEU A 8 5.78 3.30 11.90
N LEU A 9 4.90 2.31 11.84
CA LEU A 9 4.47 1.67 10.61
C LEU A 9 2.99 1.96 10.39
N GLY A 10 2.59 2.21 9.15
CA GLY A 10 1.19 2.49 8.84
C GLY A 10 0.75 1.86 7.52
N ASP A 11 -0.50 1.37 7.52
CA ASP A 11 -1.26 0.93 6.35
C ASP A 11 -2.53 1.78 6.31
N VAL A 12 -2.61 2.69 5.33
CA VAL A 12 -3.61 3.76 5.29
C VAL A 12 -4.48 3.61 4.05
N GLY A 13 -5.69 3.12 4.26
CA GLY A 13 -6.74 3.07 3.25
C GLY A 13 -7.66 4.27 3.29
N GLY A 14 -8.71 4.26 2.45
CA GLY A 14 -9.73 5.32 2.45
C GLY A 14 -10.69 5.28 3.65
N THR A 15 -10.86 4.14 4.31
CA THR A 15 -11.79 3.97 5.44
C THR A 15 -11.08 3.86 6.77
N ASN A 16 -9.97 3.14 6.81
CA ASN A 16 -9.23 2.83 8.03
C ASN A 16 -7.74 3.13 7.84
N ALA A 17 -7.11 3.62 8.90
CA ALA A 17 -5.67 3.69 9.06
C ALA A 17 -5.24 2.70 10.13
N ARG A 18 -4.37 1.76 9.77
CA ARG A 18 -3.79 0.78 10.70
C ARG A 18 -2.38 1.23 11.02
N PHE A 19 -2.07 1.34 12.30
CA PHE A 19 -0.74 1.68 12.77
C PHE A 19 -0.14 0.54 13.59
N GLY A 20 1.17 0.45 13.58
CA GLY A 20 1.96 -0.47 14.36
C GLY A 20 3.28 0.16 14.79
N TRP A 21 3.92 -0.44 15.76
CA TRP A 21 5.13 0.05 16.38
C TRP A 21 6.24 -0.99 16.31
N GLN A 22 7.43 -0.54 15.96
CA GLN A 22 8.64 -1.36 16.04
C GLN A 22 9.64 -0.66 16.97
N ALA A 23 9.86 -1.23 18.14
CA ALA A 23 10.69 -0.60 19.17
C ALA A 23 12.19 -0.65 18.85
N THR A 24 12.65 -1.78 18.28
CA THR A 24 14.06 -2.03 17.92
C THR A 24 14.16 -2.79 16.60
N ALA A 25 15.37 -2.98 16.08
CA ALA A 25 15.60 -3.77 14.87
C ALA A 25 15.12 -5.22 14.99
N ASP A 26 15.26 -5.79 16.17
CA ASP A 26 14.96 -7.21 16.44
C ASP A 26 13.54 -7.42 16.97
N SER A 27 12.80 -6.34 17.31
CA SER A 27 11.42 -6.46 17.76
C SER A 27 10.48 -6.70 16.57
N GLY A 28 9.43 -7.49 16.82
CA GLY A 28 8.28 -7.57 15.92
C GLY A 28 7.49 -6.26 15.85
N ILE A 29 6.41 -6.28 15.09
CA ILE A 29 5.42 -5.19 15.07
C ILE A 29 4.49 -5.37 16.24
N GLU A 30 4.44 -4.37 17.12
CA GLU A 30 3.66 -4.37 18.35
C GLU A 30 2.63 -3.23 18.34
N HIS A 31 1.77 -3.17 19.34
CA HIS A 31 0.81 -2.09 19.56
C HIS A 31 -0.10 -1.80 18.36
N VAL A 32 -0.40 -2.82 17.55
CA VAL A 32 -1.25 -2.63 16.35
C VAL A 32 -2.61 -2.05 16.77
N LEU A 33 -3.04 -1.01 16.06
CA LEU A 33 -4.34 -0.37 16.25
C LEU A 33 -4.89 0.07 14.89
N VAL A 34 -6.20 -0.10 14.72
CA VAL A 34 -6.94 0.39 13.54
C VAL A 34 -7.81 1.55 13.98
N LEU A 35 -7.69 2.68 13.30
CA LEU A 35 -8.49 3.88 13.52
C LEU A 35 -9.33 4.19 12.26
N PRO A 36 -10.60 4.56 12.43
CA PRO A 36 -11.42 5.02 11.30
C PRO A 36 -10.89 6.37 10.79
N CYS A 37 -10.61 6.47 9.49
CA CYS A 37 -10.12 7.73 8.90
C CYS A 37 -11.10 8.89 9.13
N ALA A 38 -12.40 8.62 9.03
CA ALA A 38 -13.45 9.64 9.21
C ALA A 38 -13.51 10.26 10.62
N ALA A 39 -12.86 9.64 11.63
CA ALA A 39 -12.78 10.17 12.99
C ALA A 39 -11.68 11.23 13.18
N HIS A 40 -10.86 11.48 12.15
CA HIS A 40 -9.70 12.36 12.23
C HIS A 40 -9.66 13.33 11.05
N GLU A 41 -9.36 14.59 11.32
CA GLU A 41 -9.29 15.63 10.28
C GLU A 41 -8.11 15.41 9.32
N THR A 42 -6.99 14.89 9.84
CA THR A 42 -5.76 14.67 9.07
C THR A 42 -5.11 13.35 9.43
N LEU A 43 -4.25 12.84 8.54
CA LEU A 43 -3.41 11.67 8.83
C LEU A 43 -2.48 11.94 10.03
N GLU A 44 -1.94 13.15 10.15
CA GLU A 44 -1.11 13.55 11.30
C GLU A 44 -1.89 13.45 12.61
N ALA A 45 -3.15 13.93 12.64
CA ALA A 45 -4.02 13.81 13.81
C ALA A 45 -4.28 12.34 14.19
N ALA A 46 -4.52 11.47 13.20
CA ALA A 46 -4.68 10.04 13.44
C ALA A 46 -3.41 9.39 14.03
N ILE A 47 -2.23 9.76 13.54
CA ILE A 47 -0.94 9.30 14.07
C ILE A 47 -0.76 9.74 15.53
N ARG A 48 -1.02 11.01 15.85
CA ARG A 48 -0.93 11.52 17.23
C ARG A 48 -1.90 10.80 18.17
N THR A 49 -3.14 10.61 17.75
CA THR A 49 -4.14 9.83 18.51
C THR A 49 -3.68 8.39 18.75
N TYR A 50 -3.09 7.73 17.73
CA TYR A 50 -2.52 6.40 17.90
C TYR A 50 -1.44 6.35 18.97
N LEU A 51 -0.48 7.29 18.94
CA LEU A 51 0.61 7.36 19.91
C LEU A 51 0.09 7.61 21.32
N GLU A 52 -0.87 8.51 21.47
CA GLU A 52 -1.53 8.80 22.77
C GLU A 52 -2.26 7.58 23.32
N LEU A 53 -3.12 6.94 22.52
CA LEU A 53 -3.90 5.77 22.95
C LEU A 53 -3.02 4.58 23.36
N LYS A 54 -1.83 4.45 22.75
CA LYS A 54 -0.87 3.39 23.08
C LYS A 54 0.19 3.81 24.08
N ASN A 55 0.14 5.06 24.54
CA ASN A 55 1.14 5.66 25.45
C ASN A 55 2.57 5.46 24.94
N LEU A 56 2.77 5.76 23.65
CA LEU A 56 4.06 5.62 22.96
C LEU A 56 4.74 6.99 22.82
N PRO A 57 6.07 7.04 22.87
CA PRO A 57 6.82 8.26 22.56
C PRO A 57 6.73 8.58 21.06
N MET A 58 7.20 9.77 20.67
CA MET A 58 7.35 10.10 19.25
C MET A 58 8.37 9.15 18.59
N PRO A 59 8.04 8.58 17.42
CA PRO A 59 8.96 7.70 16.70
C PRO A 59 10.13 8.49 16.10
N ARG A 60 11.25 7.80 15.81
CA ARG A 60 12.38 8.38 15.09
C ARG A 60 12.18 8.32 13.57
N GLU A 61 11.60 7.23 13.10
CA GLU A 61 11.30 7.01 11.68
C GLU A 61 9.85 6.60 11.49
N GLY A 62 9.30 6.90 10.32
CA GLY A 62 7.98 6.44 9.88
C GLY A 62 8.03 5.78 8.50
N ALA A 63 7.23 4.73 8.32
CA ALA A 63 6.98 4.12 7.02
C ALA A 63 5.48 3.87 6.85
N LEU A 64 4.90 4.49 5.82
CA LEU A 64 3.46 4.42 5.55
C LEU A 64 3.22 3.87 4.15
N GLY A 65 2.43 2.79 4.07
CA GLY A 65 1.81 2.33 2.83
C GLY A 65 0.44 3.00 2.71
N ILE A 66 0.18 3.69 1.63
CA ILE A 66 -1.11 4.37 1.42
C ILE A 66 -1.77 3.95 0.12
N ALA A 67 -3.10 3.83 0.12
CA ALA A 67 -3.91 3.45 -1.04
C ALA A 67 -4.03 4.61 -2.04
N ASN A 68 -2.88 5.10 -2.52
CA ASN A 68 -2.77 6.22 -3.45
C ASN A 68 -1.46 6.15 -4.25
N PRO A 69 -1.41 6.56 -5.52
CA PRO A 69 -0.16 6.78 -6.23
C PRO A 69 0.67 7.88 -5.55
N ILE A 70 1.99 7.63 -5.41
CA ILE A 70 2.93 8.60 -4.85
C ILE A 70 3.76 9.17 -5.98
N THR A 71 3.46 10.40 -6.38
CA THR A 71 4.11 11.07 -7.51
C THR A 71 4.92 12.31 -7.12
N GLY A 72 4.97 12.64 -5.83
CA GLY A 72 5.67 13.81 -5.31
C GLY A 72 5.46 13.98 -3.81
N ASP A 73 5.77 15.16 -3.30
CA ASP A 73 5.65 15.48 -1.87
C ASP A 73 4.18 15.70 -1.44
N GLU A 74 3.39 16.31 -2.32
CA GLU A 74 1.97 16.59 -2.06
C GLU A 74 1.12 15.37 -2.37
N ILE A 75 0.43 14.86 -1.36
CA ILE A 75 -0.47 13.72 -1.46
C ILE A 75 -1.91 14.21 -1.26
N ARG A 76 -2.77 13.80 -2.17
CA ARG A 76 -4.22 13.94 -2.04
C ARG A 76 -4.84 12.56 -2.17
N MET A 77 -5.43 12.08 -1.08
CA MET A 77 -6.03 10.74 -1.08
C MET A 77 -7.26 10.68 -1.99
N THR A 78 -7.32 9.65 -2.84
CA THR A 78 -8.40 9.50 -3.82
C THR A 78 -9.74 9.13 -3.16
N ASN A 79 -9.68 8.34 -2.10
CA ASN A 79 -10.86 7.77 -1.43
C ASN A 79 -11.13 8.38 -0.04
N HIS A 80 -10.49 9.50 0.28
CA HIS A 80 -10.66 10.22 1.54
C HIS A 80 -10.30 11.70 1.37
N HIS A 81 -10.80 12.57 2.27
CA HIS A 81 -10.54 14.01 2.19
C HIS A 81 -9.13 14.43 2.63
N TRP A 82 -8.31 13.52 3.13
CA TRP A 82 -6.96 13.85 3.58
C TRP A 82 -6.06 14.31 2.43
N SER A 83 -5.38 15.41 2.70
CA SER A 83 -4.32 15.95 1.83
C SER A 83 -3.19 16.43 2.72
N PHE A 84 -1.94 16.14 2.37
CA PHE A 84 -0.77 16.47 3.18
C PHE A 84 0.51 16.50 2.34
N SER A 85 1.49 17.29 2.80
CA SER A 85 2.87 17.22 2.33
C SER A 85 3.64 16.23 3.19
N ILE A 86 4.36 15.31 2.55
CA ILE A 86 5.20 14.32 3.25
C ILE A 86 6.28 15.02 4.06
N SER A 87 6.96 15.99 3.46
CA SER A 87 8.04 16.73 4.11
C SER A 87 7.56 17.61 5.27
N GLU A 88 6.36 18.19 5.15
CA GLU A 88 5.75 18.96 6.23
C GLU A 88 5.33 18.05 7.39
N MET A 89 4.66 16.96 7.11
CA MET A 89 4.26 15.97 8.12
C MET A 89 5.47 15.39 8.84
N GLN A 90 6.57 15.10 8.12
CA GLN A 90 7.83 14.66 8.72
C GLN A 90 8.35 15.68 9.74
N ARG A 91 8.37 16.99 9.38
CA ARG A 91 8.82 18.07 10.28
C ARG A 91 7.89 18.22 11.48
N ASN A 92 6.57 18.23 11.26
CA ASN A 92 5.57 18.42 12.31
C ASN A 92 5.58 17.29 13.35
N LEU A 93 5.86 16.06 12.90
CA LEU A 93 6.01 14.90 13.77
C LEU A 93 7.43 14.76 14.35
N GLY A 94 8.39 15.61 13.93
CA GLY A 94 9.77 15.56 14.42
C GLY A 94 10.51 14.28 14.05
N LEU A 95 10.16 13.65 12.91
CA LEU A 95 10.77 12.42 12.44
C LEU A 95 12.12 12.69 11.76
N ASP A 96 13.10 11.85 12.01
CA ASP A 96 14.37 11.86 11.27
C ASP A 96 14.14 11.47 9.79
N ARG A 97 13.17 10.57 9.56
CA ARG A 97 12.78 10.10 8.22
C ARG A 97 11.30 9.69 8.20
N LEU A 98 10.61 10.04 7.12
CA LEU A 98 9.28 9.55 6.79
C LEU A 98 9.28 9.01 5.35
N ASN A 99 9.04 7.72 5.20
CA ASN A 99 8.84 7.08 3.90
C ASN A 99 7.35 6.87 3.67
N VAL A 100 6.84 7.40 2.58
CA VAL A 100 5.46 7.16 2.15
C VAL A 100 5.51 6.51 0.78
N ILE A 101 4.90 5.34 0.65
CA ILE A 101 4.83 4.57 -0.61
C ILE A 101 3.40 4.09 -0.85
N ASN A 102 3.12 3.68 -2.07
CA ASN A 102 1.84 3.04 -2.37
C ASN A 102 1.71 1.71 -1.60
N ASP A 103 0.50 1.36 -1.17
CA ASP A 103 0.18 0.15 -0.40
C ASP A 103 0.57 -1.15 -1.12
N PHE A 104 0.29 -1.28 -2.43
CA PHE A 104 0.71 -2.43 -3.23
C PHE A 104 2.22 -2.50 -3.45
N THR A 105 2.88 -1.34 -3.53
CA THR A 105 4.35 -1.25 -3.54
C THR A 105 4.94 -1.75 -2.23
N ALA A 106 4.36 -1.34 -1.08
CA ALA A 106 4.75 -1.84 0.24
C ALA A 106 4.57 -3.35 0.36
N LEU A 107 3.42 -3.86 -0.10
CA LEU A 107 3.11 -5.27 -0.09
C LEU A 107 4.04 -6.10 -1.00
N ALA A 108 4.40 -5.57 -2.18
CA ALA A 108 5.37 -6.21 -3.06
C ALA A 108 6.74 -6.33 -2.39
N LEU A 109 7.23 -5.27 -1.73
CA LEU A 109 8.49 -5.28 -0.99
C LEU A 109 8.48 -6.28 0.18
N ALA A 110 7.33 -6.58 0.74
CA ALA A 110 7.18 -7.56 1.82
C ALA A 110 7.25 -9.02 1.32
N LEU A 111 7.00 -9.31 0.02
CA LEU A 111 6.91 -10.68 -0.51
C LEU A 111 8.11 -11.56 -0.15
N PRO A 112 9.38 -11.11 -0.27
CA PRO A 112 10.53 -11.95 0.07
C PRO A 112 10.61 -12.32 1.56
N SER A 113 9.98 -11.53 2.42
CA SER A 113 10.01 -11.70 3.88
C SER A 113 8.82 -12.48 4.43
N ILE A 114 7.85 -12.86 3.59
CA ILE A 114 6.68 -13.62 4.03
C ILE A 114 7.09 -15.05 4.36
N PRO A 115 6.87 -15.53 5.59
CA PRO A 115 7.18 -16.91 5.96
C PRO A 115 6.41 -17.92 5.08
N SER A 116 7.04 -18.99 4.69
CA SER A 116 6.44 -20.02 3.80
C SER A 116 5.13 -20.61 4.36
N GLY A 117 5.00 -20.69 5.68
CA GLY A 117 3.77 -21.13 6.34
C GLY A 117 2.56 -20.22 6.15
N HIS A 118 2.76 -19.00 5.67
CA HIS A 118 1.70 -18.04 5.35
C HIS A 118 1.37 -18.00 3.84
N LEU A 119 2.00 -18.87 3.06
CA LEU A 119 1.80 -18.95 1.61
C LEU A 119 1.12 -20.28 1.26
N VAL A 120 0.18 -20.23 0.33
CA VAL A 120 -0.45 -21.41 -0.26
C VAL A 120 -0.11 -21.44 -1.74
N GLN A 121 0.55 -22.51 -2.18
CA GLN A 121 0.85 -22.69 -3.60
C GLN A 121 -0.40 -23.17 -4.33
N ILE A 122 -0.77 -22.47 -5.41
CA ILE A 122 -1.90 -22.83 -6.28
C ILE A 122 -1.34 -23.08 -7.68
N GLY A 123 -1.21 -24.35 -8.06
CA GLY A 123 -0.65 -24.77 -9.35
C GLY A 123 0.84 -24.43 -9.51
N GLY A 124 1.32 -24.45 -10.75
CA GLY A 124 2.70 -24.10 -11.10
C GLY A 124 3.76 -25.14 -10.71
N SER A 125 5.01 -24.77 -10.95
CA SER A 125 6.20 -25.53 -10.58
C SER A 125 6.92 -24.87 -9.40
N VAL A 126 8.06 -25.42 -9.02
CA VAL A 126 8.91 -24.83 -7.97
C VAL A 126 9.32 -23.41 -8.35
N ALA A 127 9.20 -22.48 -7.41
CA ALA A 127 9.61 -21.10 -7.63
C ALA A 127 11.11 -21.00 -7.92
N ILE A 128 11.46 -20.21 -8.93
CA ILE A 128 12.86 -19.94 -9.27
C ILE A 128 13.38 -18.88 -8.27
N PRO A 129 14.47 -19.16 -7.55
CA PRO A 129 15.10 -18.18 -6.69
C PRO A 129 15.48 -16.90 -7.47
N PHE A 130 15.31 -15.75 -6.87
CA PHE A 130 15.65 -14.44 -7.47
C PHE A 130 14.98 -14.12 -8.81
N ALA A 131 13.90 -14.82 -9.17
CA ALA A 131 13.09 -14.44 -10.32
C ALA A 131 12.22 -13.21 -10.00
N PRO A 132 11.90 -12.37 -11.00
CA PRO A 132 10.91 -11.31 -10.85
C PRO A 132 9.58 -11.86 -10.28
N LYS A 133 8.95 -11.08 -9.42
CA LYS A 133 7.66 -11.42 -8.82
C LYS A 133 6.61 -10.42 -9.25
N ALA A 134 5.38 -10.89 -9.45
CA ALA A 134 4.22 -10.05 -9.63
C ALA A 134 3.28 -10.20 -8.43
N LEU A 135 2.71 -9.11 -8.01
CA LEU A 135 1.67 -9.06 -6.99
C LEU A 135 0.39 -8.57 -7.63
N VAL A 136 -0.68 -9.32 -7.44
CA VAL A 136 -2.03 -8.96 -7.88
C VAL A 136 -2.98 -9.17 -6.70
N GLY A 137 -3.80 -8.19 -6.39
CA GLY A 137 -4.76 -8.28 -5.30
C GLY A 137 -6.08 -7.59 -5.63
N ALA A 138 -7.17 -8.31 -5.38
CA ALA A 138 -8.52 -7.78 -5.53
C ALA A 138 -8.95 -7.14 -4.20
N GLY A 139 -8.91 -5.82 -4.14
CA GLY A 139 -9.41 -5.00 -3.04
C GLY A 139 -10.61 -4.15 -3.46
N THR A 140 -10.63 -2.86 -3.19
CA THR A 140 -11.59 -1.89 -3.74
C THR A 140 -11.46 -1.79 -5.26
N GLY A 141 -10.26 -1.98 -5.78
CA GLY A 141 -9.96 -2.17 -7.18
C GLY A 141 -9.02 -3.36 -7.36
N LEU A 142 -8.50 -3.54 -8.58
CA LEU A 142 -7.42 -4.48 -8.84
C LEU A 142 -6.08 -3.77 -8.63
N GLY A 143 -5.41 -4.06 -7.51
CA GLY A 143 -4.04 -3.61 -7.26
C GLY A 143 -3.04 -4.51 -7.97
N VAL A 144 -2.02 -3.90 -8.56
CA VAL A 144 -0.94 -4.61 -9.25
C VAL A 144 0.38 -3.95 -8.93
N SER A 145 1.38 -4.73 -8.57
CA SER A 145 2.76 -4.29 -8.38
C SER A 145 3.73 -5.37 -8.85
N GLY A 146 4.96 -5.01 -9.07
CA GLY A 146 6.03 -5.94 -9.41
C GLY A 146 7.20 -5.81 -8.45
N LEU A 147 8.05 -6.85 -8.43
CA LEU A 147 9.28 -6.86 -7.66
C LEU A 147 10.39 -7.46 -8.50
N LEU A 148 11.47 -6.70 -8.70
CA LEU A 148 12.65 -7.14 -9.44
C LEU A 148 13.83 -7.34 -8.50
N PRO A 149 14.58 -8.45 -8.62
CA PRO A 149 15.87 -8.59 -7.95
C PRO A 149 16.90 -7.68 -8.63
N THR A 150 17.75 -7.03 -7.84
CA THR A 150 18.79 -6.13 -8.39
C THR A 150 20.16 -6.78 -8.38
N ASP A 151 20.44 -7.67 -7.44
CA ASP A 151 21.69 -8.38 -7.29
C ASP A 151 21.51 -9.67 -6.47
N ALA A 152 22.63 -10.40 -6.28
CA ALA A 152 22.65 -11.64 -5.50
C ALA A 152 22.55 -11.44 -3.97
N ASN A 153 22.43 -10.19 -3.48
CA ASN A 153 22.45 -9.86 -2.06
C ASN A 153 21.03 -9.64 -1.49
N ASP A 154 20.03 -10.25 -2.05
CA ASP A 154 18.62 -10.11 -1.64
C ASP A 154 18.05 -8.69 -1.70
N HIS A 155 18.64 -7.83 -2.54
CA HIS A 155 18.08 -6.52 -2.78
C HIS A 155 17.00 -6.58 -3.87
N TRP A 156 15.88 -5.92 -3.58
CA TRP A 156 14.70 -5.90 -4.44
C TRP A 156 14.25 -4.47 -4.71
N VAL A 157 13.78 -4.23 -5.94
CA VAL A 157 13.15 -2.98 -6.33
C VAL A 157 11.71 -3.25 -6.70
N ALA A 158 10.79 -2.55 -6.06
CA ALA A 158 9.39 -2.62 -6.42
C ALA A 158 9.10 -1.78 -7.66
N ILE A 159 8.27 -2.32 -8.54
CA ILE A 159 7.70 -1.61 -9.68
C ILE A 159 6.30 -1.20 -9.28
N ALA A 160 6.09 0.09 -9.04
CA ALA A 160 4.76 0.65 -8.87
C ALA A 160 3.97 0.45 -10.17
N GLY A 161 2.76 -0.06 -10.08
CA GLY A 161 1.92 -0.33 -11.24
C GLY A 161 0.46 -0.02 -10.97
N GLU A 162 -0.21 0.50 -11.98
CA GLU A 162 -1.66 0.76 -12.01
C GLU A 162 -2.36 -0.23 -12.96
N GLY A 163 -1.98 -1.51 -12.87
CA GLY A 163 -2.49 -2.57 -13.75
C GLY A 163 -3.99 -2.80 -13.65
N GLY A 164 -4.64 -2.34 -12.60
CA GLY A 164 -6.10 -2.29 -12.48
C GLY A 164 -6.76 -1.31 -13.45
N HIS A 165 -6.07 -0.25 -13.86
CA HIS A 165 -6.58 0.78 -14.77
C HIS A 165 -6.39 0.46 -16.25
N VAL A 166 -5.79 -0.68 -16.61
CA VAL A 166 -5.69 -1.10 -18.01
C VAL A 166 -7.08 -1.45 -18.55
N THR A 167 -7.28 -1.18 -19.85
CA THR A 167 -8.54 -1.47 -20.53
C THR A 167 -8.93 -2.93 -20.41
N LEU A 168 -10.18 -3.19 -20.04
CA LEU A 168 -10.73 -4.54 -20.04
C LEU A 168 -11.00 -5.00 -21.47
N ALA A 169 -10.44 -6.14 -21.84
CA ALA A 169 -10.64 -6.77 -23.13
C ALA A 169 -11.67 -7.91 -23.02
N ALA A 170 -12.65 -7.93 -23.92
CA ALA A 170 -13.62 -9.00 -24.05
C ALA A 170 -12.95 -10.28 -24.57
N GLN A 171 -13.35 -11.44 -24.04
CA GLN A 171 -12.91 -12.76 -24.51
C GLN A 171 -14.00 -13.52 -25.31
N ASN A 172 -15.23 -13.01 -25.25
CA ASN A 172 -16.40 -13.57 -25.96
C ASN A 172 -17.42 -12.48 -26.27
N ASP A 173 -18.43 -12.83 -27.09
CA ASP A 173 -19.45 -11.89 -27.54
C ASP A 173 -20.31 -11.33 -26.42
N THR A 174 -20.55 -12.10 -25.36
CA THR A 174 -21.33 -11.64 -24.22
C THR A 174 -20.58 -10.56 -23.45
N GLU A 175 -19.31 -10.81 -23.15
CA GLU A 175 -18.43 -9.82 -22.50
C GLU A 175 -18.27 -8.56 -23.37
N TYR A 176 -18.10 -8.73 -24.69
CA TYR A 176 -18.04 -7.59 -25.60
C TYR A 176 -19.28 -6.70 -25.49
N ARG A 177 -20.48 -7.28 -25.50
CA ARG A 177 -21.74 -6.53 -25.38
C ARG A 177 -21.85 -5.79 -24.02
N VAL A 178 -21.45 -6.46 -22.94
CA VAL A 178 -21.46 -5.85 -21.59
C VAL A 178 -20.48 -4.69 -21.52
N ILE A 179 -19.24 -4.89 -21.97
CA ILE A 179 -18.21 -3.85 -21.98
C ILE A 179 -18.63 -2.66 -22.85
N GLU A 180 -19.25 -2.92 -24.01
CA GLU A 180 -19.72 -1.86 -24.89
C GLU A 180 -20.83 -1.03 -24.25
N LEU A 181 -21.80 -1.66 -23.56
CA LEU A 181 -22.84 -0.95 -22.81
C LEU A 181 -22.26 -0.08 -21.68
N ILE A 182 -21.27 -0.61 -20.94
CA ILE A 182 -20.59 0.14 -19.89
C ILE A 182 -19.81 1.32 -20.49
N ARG A 183 -19.10 1.09 -21.59
CA ARG A 183 -18.34 2.13 -22.30
C ARG A 183 -19.24 3.27 -22.78
N GLN A 184 -20.39 2.97 -23.34
CA GLN A 184 -21.36 3.99 -23.79
C GLN A 184 -21.84 4.86 -22.64
N ARG A 185 -21.96 4.29 -21.42
CA ARG A 185 -22.46 5.00 -20.25
C ARG A 185 -21.37 5.76 -19.49
N TYR A 186 -20.15 5.21 -19.42
CA TYR A 186 -19.06 5.70 -18.53
C TYR A 186 -17.78 6.10 -19.28
N GLY A 187 -17.71 5.89 -20.59
CA GLY A 187 -16.53 6.16 -21.40
C GLY A 187 -15.54 5.03 -21.44
N HIS A 188 -14.59 5.01 -20.51
CA HIS A 188 -13.58 3.96 -20.41
C HIS A 188 -14.04 2.83 -19.49
N VAL A 189 -13.65 1.59 -19.80
CA VAL A 189 -13.86 0.41 -18.94
C VAL A 189 -12.53 -0.21 -18.60
N SER A 190 -12.13 -0.15 -17.34
CA SER A 190 -10.92 -0.76 -16.82
C SER A 190 -11.23 -2.01 -16.00
N ARG A 191 -10.18 -2.78 -15.68
CA ARG A 191 -10.32 -3.96 -14.80
C ARG A 191 -10.77 -3.63 -13.38
N SER A 192 -10.53 -2.39 -12.92
CA SER A 192 -10.97 -1.91 -11.61
C SER A 192 -12.44 -1.50 -11.58
N GLU A 193 -13.05 -1.18 -12.72
CA GLU A 193 -14.40 -0.62 -12.81
C GLU A 193 -15.51 -1.66 -12.80
N GLU A 194 -15.20 -2.93 -12.99
CA GLU A 194 -16.14 -4.04 -12.82
C GLU A 194 -16.89 -4.01 -11.47
N ARG A 195 -16.29 -3.38 -10.46
CA ARG A 195 -16.85 -3.28 -9.12
C ARG A 195 -17.78 -2.09 -8.89
N ARG A 196 -17.81 -1.11 -9.81
CA ARG A 196 -18.68 0.07 -9.69
C ARG A 196 -20.08 -0.16 -10.23
N VAL A 197 -20.33 -1.33 -10.79
CA VAL A 197 -21.59 -1.70 -11.45
C VAL A 197 -22.42 -2.69 -10.60
N GLY A 198 -21.95 -3.05 -9.43
CA GLY A 198 -22.63 -3.91 -8.46
C GLY A 198 -23.38 -3.12 -7.41
#